data_41b31baa01d7279bce378c5732112aef
#
_entry.id   41b31baa01d7279bce378c5732112aef
#
_cell.length_a   1.000
_cell.length_b   1.000
_cell.length_c   1.000
_cell.angle_alpha   90.00
_cell.angle_beta   90.00
_cell.angle_gamma   90.00
#
_symmetry.space_group_name_H-M   'P 1'
#
loop_
_entity.id
_entity.type
_entity.pdbx_description
1 polymer ?
#
loop_
_entity_poly.entity_id
_entity_poly.type
_entity_poly.pdbx_seq_one_letter_code
_entity_poly.pdbx_strand_id
1 'polypeptide(L)'
;VASDEILEQMKELDLLDSVAAVGMEQKACTVPEIAEKMQVNEDEDEADAEVIYGGSFEKPELKALVKKEVSLALLPGELLPKDAEKDSTKIEDKKTKKQSTDDPDELTVEEQTERMEEITEKFALLGIPMIIDRSADEKTELAQYEWIKVYGVLFGCEEKMDKMFEEAVDEAGVQENQ
;
A
#
# COMPACT_ATOMS: atom_id res chain seq x y z
N VAL A 1 4.85 2.91 4.75
CA VAL A 1 3.48 2.51 4.38
C VAL A 1 2.80 3.67 3.64
N ALA A 2 2.08 3.41 2.55
CA ALA A 2 1.49 4.44 1.69
C ALA A 2 -0.05 4.36 1.59
N SER A 3 -0.72 3.76 2.58
CA SER A 3 -2.19 3.68 2.62
C SER A 3 -2.67 3.58 4.07
N ASP A 4 -3.79 4.23 4.37
CA ASP A 4 -4.47 4.13 5.65
C ASP A 4 -5.09 2.74 5.85
N GLU A 5 -5.57 2.10 4.79
CA GLU A 5 -6.13 0.75 4.83
C GLU A 5 -5.07 -0.28 5.24
N ILE A 6 -3.85 -0.16 4.71
CA ILE A 6 -2.72 -1.00 5.12
C ILE A 6 -2.37 -0.76 6.59
N LEU A 7 -2.38 0.50 7.03
CA LEU A 7 -2.12 0.85 8.43
C LEU A 7 -3.17 0.29 9.38
N GLU A 8 -4.46 0.28 9.00
CA GLU A 8 -5.52 -0.32 9.83
C GLU A 8 -5.33 -1.84 9.94
N GLN A 9 -4.97 -2.55 8.88
CA GLN A 9 -4.65 -3.98 8.96
C GLN A 9 -3.42 -4.24 9.82
N MET A 10 -2.37 -3.41 9.71
CA MET A 10 -1.20 -3.50 10.60
C MET A 10 -1.55 -3.23 12.06
N LYS A 11 -2.49 -2.31 12.34
CA LYS A 11 -3.01 -2.03 13.67
C LYS A 11 -3.69 -3.24 14.28
N GLU A 12 -4.55 -3.93 13.54
CA GLU A 12 -5.20 -5.16 13.98
C GLU A 12 -4.20 -6.25 14.38
N LEU A 13 -3.07 -6.32 13.69
CA LEU A 13 -1.96 -7.23 13.99
C LEU A 13 -1.00 -6.74 15.09
N ASP A 14 -1.22 -5.56 15.69
CA ASP A 14 -0.30 -4.89 16.64
C ASP A 14 1.07 -4.55 16.01
N LEU A 15 1.10 -4.22 14.72
CA LEU A 15 2.32 -3.97 13.96
C LEU A 15 2.66 -2.49 13.77
N LEU A 16 1.91 -1.56 14.39
CA LEU A 16 2.15 -0.11 14.20
C LEU A 16 3.53 0.35 14.69
N ASP A 17 4.14 -0.37 15.63
CA ASP A 17 5.52 -0.09 16.07
C ASP A 17 6.57 -0.44 15.00
N SER A 18 6.21 -1.21 13.99
CA SER A 18 7.06 -1.50 12.84
C SER A 18 7.02 -0.41 11.77
N VAL A 19 6.15 0.59 11.90
CA VAL A 19 6.01 1.67 10.93
C VAL A 19 7.02 2.77 11.22
N ALA A 20 7.99 2.95 10.35
CA ALA A 20 9.02 3.99 10.46
C ALA A 20 8.69 5.24 9.63
N ALA A 21 7.92 5.08 8.56
CA ALA A 21 7.54 6.18 7.67
C ALA A 21 6.18 5.95 7.00
N VAL A 22 5.46 7.03 6.74
CA VAL A 22 4.25 7.04 5.93
C VAL A 22 4.45 7.88 4.67
N GLY A 23 3.89 7.43 3.54
CA GLY A 23 4.07 8.05 2.23
C GLY A 23 2.74 8.26 1.53
N MET A 24 1.93 9.19 2.02
CA MET A 24 0.61 9.53 1.46
C MET A 24 0.67 10.83 0.66
N GLU A 25 -0.30 11.06 -0.22
CA GLU A 25 -0.36 12.32 -0.99
C GLU A 25 -0.45 13.56 -0.09
N GLN A 26 -1.18 13.44 1.00
CA GLN A 26 -1.27 14.48 2.02
C GLN A 26 -0.42 14.07 3.23
N LYS A 27 0.27 15.05 3.83
CA LYS A 27 1.06 14.86 5.07
C LYS A 27 0.15 14.59 6.28
N ALA A 28 -1.00 13.95 6.09
CA ALA A 28 -1.99 13.64 7.10
C ALA A 28 -2.26 12.14 7.08
N CYS A 29 -2.13 11.51 8.23
CA CYS A 29 -2.50 10.12 8.46
C CYS A 29 -3.82 10.08 9.22
N THR A 30 -4.77 9.27 8.79
CA THR A 30 -6.07 9.12 9.46
C THR A 30 -6.02 8.16 10.64
N VAL A 31 -4.97 7.33 10.74
CA VAL A 31 -4.76 6.43 11.87
C VAL A 31 -4.18 7.22 13.05
N PRO A 32 -4.96 7.43 14.15
CA PRO A 32 -4.59 8.36 15.22
C PRO A 32 -3.27 8.02 15.90
N GLU A 33 -2.98 6.74 16.10
CA GLU A 33 -1.76 6.26 16.74
C GLU A 33 -0.52 6.62 15.92
N ILE A 34 -0.61 6.53 14.59
CA ILE A 34 0.48 6.93 13.69
C ILE A 34 0.58 8.46 13.63
N ALA A 35 -0.57 9.16 13.57
CA ALA A 35 -0.57 10.62 13.58
C ALA A 35 0.06 11.20 14.86
N GLU A 36 -0.10 10.53 16.01
CA GLU A 36 0.57 10.90 17.26
C GLU A 36 2.08 10.69 17.19
N LYS A 37 2.54 9.55 16.65
CA LYS A 37 3.96 9.22 16.45
C LYS A 37 4.67 10.13 15.43
N MET A 38 3.92 10.80 14.58
CA MET A 38 4.44 11.79 13.62
C MET A 38 4.63 13.19 14.23
N GLN A 39 4.13 13.41 15.44
CA GLN A 39 4.28 14.72 16.10
C GLN A 39 5.70 14.87 16.65
N VAL A 40 6.23 16.05 16.47
CA VAL A 40 7.50 16.49 17.08
C VAL A 40 7.24 17.75 17.90
N ASN A 41 8.07 18.01 18.90
CA ASN A 41 8.03 19.27 19.63
C ASN A 41 8.52 20.42 18.72
N GLU A 42 8.14 21.67 19.05
CA GLU A 42 8.47 22.86 18.24
C GLU A 42 9.99 23.06 18.01
N ASP A 43 10.83 22.51 18.91
CA ASP A 43 12.28 22.62 18.87
C ASP A 43 12.97 21.40 18.23
N GLU A 44 12.23 20.39 17.79
CA GLU A 44 12.75 19.14 17.20
C GLU A 44 12.61 19.13 15.68
N ASP A 45 13.56 18.46 15.00
CA ASP A 45 13.45 18.23 13.56
C ASP A 45 12.36 17.18 13.26
N GLU A 46 11.54 17.38 12.25
CA GLU A 46 10.56 16.38 11.79
C GLU A 46 11.21 15.00 11.51
N ALA A 47 12.50 14.98 11.21
CA ALA A 47 13.27 13.75 11.02
C ALA A 47 13.53 12.97 12.33
N ASP A 48 13.28 13.58 13.49
CA ASP A 48 13.45 12.95 14.81
C ASP A 48 12.15 12.33 15.34
N ALA A 49 11.00 12.58 14.68
CA ALA A 49 9.73 11.90 14.98
C ALA A 49 9.88 10.38 14.99
N GLU A 50 9.10 9.69 15.80
CA GLU A 50 9.09 8.22 15.82
C GLU A 50 8.70 7.67 14.44
N VAL A 51 7.66 8.22 13.82
CA VAL A 51 7.25 7.97 12.44
C VAL A 51 7.42 9.26 11.63
N ILE A 52 8.11 9.19 10.51
CA ILE A 52 8.31 10.36 9.64
C ILE A 52 7.36 10.38 8.46
N TYR A 53 7.17 11.57 7.87
CA TYR A 53 6.62 11.68 6.53
C TYR A 53 7.70 11.34 5.49
N GLY A 54 7.51 10.24 4.79
CA GLY A 54 8.46 9.72 3.81
C GLY A 54 8.30 10.26 2.38
N GLY A 55 7.57 11.36 2.22
CA GLY A 55 7.19 11.90 0.91
C GLY A 55 5.91 11.27 0.37
N SER A 56 5.35 11.84 -0.71
CA SER A 56 4.28 11.16 -1.43
C SER A 56 4.83 9.97 -2.20
N PHE A 57 3.94 9.05 -2.58
CA PHE A 57 4.32 7.94 -3.45
C PHE A 57 5.04 8.41 -4.73
N GLU A 58 4.57 9.47 -5.34
CA GLU A 58 5.16 10.03 -6.56
C GLU A 58 6.54 10.66 -6.34
N LYS A 59 6.78 11.17 -5.14
CA LYS A 59 8.02 11.87 -4.75
C LYS A 59 8.48 11.40 -3.38
N PRO A 60 8.98 10.15 -3.26
CA PRO A 60 9.46 9.65 -1.99
C PRO A 60 10.71 10.41 -1.53
N GLU A 61 10.74 10.75 -0.25
CA GLU A 61 11.86 11.40 0.41
C GLU A 61 12.96 10.38 0.75
N LEU A 62 13.67 9.90 -0.29
CA LEU A 62 14.62 8.78 -0.19
C LEU A 62 15.66 8.96 0.93
N LYS A 63 16.14 10.19 1.15
CA LYS A 63 17.10 10.47 2.23
C LYS A 63 16.51 10.24 3.61
N ALA A 64 15.26 10.61 3.80
CA ALA A 64 14.55 10.41 5.05
C ALA A 64 14.29 8.92 5.30
N LEU A 65 13.89 8.17 4.27
CA LEU A 65 13.68 6.72 4.35
C LEU A 65 14.97 5.99 4.73
N VAL A 66 16.12 6.36 4.13
CA VAL A 66 17.42 5.78 4.49
C VAL A 66 17.82 6.15 5.91
N LYS A 67 17.64 7.42 6.35
CA LYS A 67 17.93 7.85 7.73
C LYS A 67 17.12 7.07 8.76
N LYS A 68 15.88 6.70 8.42
CA LYS A 68 14.98 5.89 9.26
C LYS A 68 15.16 4.39 9.09
N GLU A 69 16.17 3.95 8.33
CA GLU A 69 16.47 2.53 8.12
C GLU A 69 15.27 1.73 7.62
N VAL A 70 14.43 2.34 6.76
CA VAL A 70 13.27 1.67 6.18
C VAL A 70 13.74 0.45 5.40
N SER A 71 13.25 -0.73 5.74
CA SER A 71 13.65 -2.01 5.17
C SER A 71 12.61 -2.65 4.24
N LEU A 72 11.39 -2.12 4.22
CA LEU A 72 10.27 -2.60 3.41
C LEU A 72 9.32 -1.46 3.10
N ALA A 73 8.82 -1.38 1.87
CA ALA A 73 7.75 -0.46 1.46
C ALA A 73 6.47 -1.24 1.17
N LEU A 74 5.37 -0.82 1.79
CA LEU A 74 4.02 -1.34 1.54
C LEU A 74 3.23 -0.26 0.80
N LEU A 75 2.73 -0.58 -0.37
CA LEU A 75 2.08 0.35 -1.31
C LEU A 75 0.70 -0.17 -1.71
N PRO A 76 -0.31 0.69 -1.86
CA PRO A 76 -1.63 0.27 -2.30
C PRO A 76 -1.65 -0.03 -3.82
N GLY A 77 -2.54 -0.93 -4.21
CA GLY A 77 -2.68 -1.41 -5.60
C GLY A 77 -3.16 -0.35 -6.58
N GLU A 78 -3.86 0.70 -6.11
CA GLU A 78 -4.33 1.81 -6.93
C GLU A 78 -3.20 2.56 -7.63
N LEU A 79 -1.97 2.41 -7.13
CA LEU A 79 -0.78 2.99 -7.74
C LEU A 79 -0.29 2.23 -8.97
N LEU A 80 -0.78 1.01 -9.19
CA LEU A 80 -0.49 0.25 -10.40
C LEU A 80 -1.27 0.81 -11.59
N PRO A 81 -0.65 0.81 -12.79
CA PRO A 81 -1.37 1.09 -14.01
C PRO A 81 -2.59 0.17 -14.10
N LYS A 82 -3.77 0.74 -14.26
CA LYS A 82 -4.97 -0.06 -14.51
C LYS A 82 -4.80 -0.68 -15.89
N ASP A 83 -4.57 -1.98 -15.97
CA ASP A 83 -4.65 -2.71 -17.23
C ASP A 83 -6.00 -2.38 -17.85
N ALA A 84 -5.99 -1.78 -19.03
CA ALA A 84 -7.20 -1.69 -19.84
C ALA A 84 -7.74 -3.13 -19.93
N GLU A 85 -8.90 -3.37 -19.34
CA GLU A 85 -9.52 -4.70 -19.26
C GLU A 85 -9.30 -5.41 -20.59
N LYS A 86 -8.47 -6.45 -20.59
CA LYS A 86 -8.41 -7.39 -21.69
C LYS A 86 -9.74 -8.14 -21.66
N ASP A 87 -10.74 -7.55 -22.32
CA ASP A 87 -11.94 -8.27 -22.74
C ASP A 87 -11.48 -9.40 -23.66
N SER A 88 -11.25 -10.57 -23.05
CA SER A 88 -10.72 -11.77 -23.71
C SER A 88 -11.76 -12.45 -24.61
N THR A 89 -12.74 -11.72 -25.15
CA THR A 89 -13.80 -12.26 -26.01
C THR A 89 -14.07 -11.44 -27.26
N LYS A 90 -13.05 -10.84 -27.91
CA LYS A 90 -13.19 -10.48 -29.33
C LYS A 90 -11.82 -10.39 -30.01
N ILE A 91 -11.48 -11.46 -30.71
CA ILE A 91 -10.60 -11.38 -31.85
C ILE A 91 -11.39 -10.66 -32.95
N GLU A 92 -11.05 -9.42 -33.24
CA GLU A 92 -11.02 -8.85 -34.61
C GLU A 92 -10.71 -7.35 -34.61
N ASP A 93 -9.69 -7.04 -35.41
CA ASP A 93 -9.38 -5.80 -36.12
C ASP A 93 -9.15 -4.47 -35.39
N LYS A 94 -7.82 -4.20 -35.29
CA LYS A 94 -7.14 -2.93 -35.57
C LYS A 94 -8.00 -1.66 -35.56
N LYS A 95 -7.81 -0.87 -34.51
CA LYS A 95 -7.36 0.52 -34.59
C LYS A 95 -7.21 1.05 -33.18
N THR A 96 -5.98 1.42 -32.85
CA THR A 96 -5.62 2.21 -31.68
C THR A 96 -6.61 3.36 -31.47
N LYS A 97 -7.62 3.20 -30.68
CA LYS A 97 -8.34 4.31 -30.09
C LYS A 97 -7.61 4.64 -28.78
N LYS A 98 -6.87 5.75 -28.77
CA LYS A 98 -6.55 6.44 -27.52
C LYS A 98 -7.86 6.57 -26.76
N GLN A 99 -8.02 5.82 -25.68
CA GLN A 99 -9.05 6.09 -24.70
C GLN A 99 -8.54 7.29 -23.92
N SER A 100 -8.90 8.48 -24.39
CA SER A 100 -8.75 9.70 -23.61
C SER A 100 -9.78 9.60 -22.49
N THR A 101 -9.33 9.49 -21.26
CA THR A 101 -10.12 9.91 -20.13
C THR A 101 -10.42 11.38 -20.30
N ASP A 102 -11.67 11.79 -20.12
CA ASP A 102 -12.09 13.20 -20.25
C ASP A 102 -11.58 14.09 -19.09
N ASP A 103 -10.77 13.54 -18.18
CA ASP A 103 -10.13 14.28 -17.11
C ASP A 103 -8.69 14.64 -17.53
N PRO A 104 -8.38 15.95 -17.71
CA PRO A 104 -7.05 16.38 -18.15
C PRO A 104 -5.94 16.15 -17.12
N ASP A 105 -6.28 15.80 -15.87
CA ASP A 105 -5.33 15.55 -14.79
C ASP A 105 -5.09 14.04 -14.56
N GLU A 106 -5.81 13.14 -15.25
CA GLU A 106 -5.60 11.71 -15.14
C GLU A 106 -4.47 11.23 -16.06
N LEU A 107 -3.43 10.65 -15.45
CA LEU A 107 -2.28 10.10 -16.17
C LEU A 107 -2.69 8.95 -17.10
N THR A 108 -2.09 8.89 -18.26
CA THR A 108 -2.22 7.73 -19.15
C THR A 108 -1.59 6.47 -18.52
N VAL A 109 -2.02 5.29 -18.98
CA VAL A 109 -1.43 4.01 -18.55
C VAL A 109 0.08 3.96 -18.79
N GLU A 110 0.55 4.56 -19.90
CA GLU A 110 1.98 4.65 -20.23
C GLU A 110 2.73 5.51 -19.19
N GLU A 111 2.21 6.68 -18.85
CA GLU A 111 2.79 7.57 -17.82
C GLU A 111 2.77 6.96 -16.42
N GLN A 112 1.71 6.23 -16.07
CA GLN A 112 1.63 5.49 -14.81
C GLN A 112 2.68 4.38 -14.75
N THR A 113 2.87 3.65 -15.86
CA THR A 113 3.87 2.58 -15.96
C THR A 113 5.29 3.13 -15.82
N GLU A 114 5.64 4.18 -16.56
CA GLU A 114 6.96 4.83 -16.48
C GLU A 114 7.24 5.32 -15.05
N ARG A 115 6.23 5.90 -14.40
CA ARG A 115 6.35 6.37 -13.02
C ARG A 115 6.60 5.21 -12.03
N MET A 116 5.87 4.10 -12.18
CA MET A 116 6.08 2.92 -11.35
C MET A 116 7.47 2.32 -11.55
N GLU A 117 7.96 2.26 -12.77
CA GLU A 117 9.31 1.79 -13.08
C GLU A 117 10.36 2.67 -12.40
N GLU A 118 10.25 4.01 -12.52
CA GLU A 118 11.18 4.94 -11.86
C GLU A 118 11.23 4.76 -10.34
N ILE A 119 10.07 4.59 -9.70
CA ILE A 119 9.98 4.44 -8.25
C ILE A 119 10.57 3.09 -7.86
N THR A 120 10.24 2.02 -8.59
CA THR A 120 10.79 0.68 -8.37
C THR A 120 12.33 0.69 -8.45
N GLU A 121 12.89 1.36 -9.45
CA GLU A 121 14.34 1.50 -9.58
C GLU A 121 14.95 2.27 -8.39
N LYS A 122 14.32 3.36 -7.95
CA LYS A 122 14.80 4.15 -6.81
C LYS A 122 14.83 3.33 -5.51
N PHE A 123 13.76 2.59 -5.23
CA PHE A 123 13.70 1.72 -4.04
C PHE A 123 14.68 0.54 -4.16
N ALA A 124 14.81 -0.07 -5.33
CA ALA A 124 15.78 -1.14 -5.59
C ALA A 124 17.22 -0.68 -5.37
N LEU A 125 17.57 0.54 -5.82
CA LEU A 125 18.91 1.13 -5.58
C LEU A 125 19.22 1.33 -4.09
N LEU A 126 18.20 1.54 -3.27
CA LEU A 126 18.34 1.64 -1.82
C LEU A 126 18.30 0.28 -1.10
N GLY A 127 18.03 -0.80 -1.84
CA GLY A 127 17.84 -2.14 -1.26
C GLY A 127 16.56 -2.28 -0.47
N ILE A 128 15.54 -1.43 -0.70
CA ILE A 128 14.24 -1.47 -0.05
C ILE A 128 13.26 -2.25 -0.96
N PRO A 129 12.91 -3.50 -0.63
CA PRO A 129 11.89 -4.23 -1.38
C PRO A 129 10.53 -3.55 -1.25
N MET A 130 9.70 -3.69 -2.28
CA MET A 130 8.34 -3.17 -2.28
C MET A 130 7.34 -4.32 -2.37
N ILE A 131 6.26 -4.21 -1.62
CA ILE A 131 5.09 -5.07 -1.74
C ILE A 131 3.91 -4.19 -2.07
N ILE A 132 3.15 -4.61 -3.07
CA ILE A 132 1.96 -3.92 -3.51
C ILE A 132 0.75 -4.69 -3.00
N ASP A 133 0.00 -4.05 -2.12
CA ASP A 133 -1.26 -4.56 -1.60
C ASP A 133 -2.35 -4.35 -2.66
N ARG A 134 -2.94 -5.44 -3.10
CA ARG A 134 -4.04 -5.45 -4.06
C ARG A 134 -5.37 -5.85 -3.45
N SER A 135 -5.50 -5.70 -2.14
CA SER A 135 -6.74 -6.02 -1.43
C SER A 135 -7.96 -5.30 -2.01
N ALA A 136 -7.79 -4.05 -2.44
CA ALA A 136 -8.85 -3.26 -3.07
C ALA A 136 -9.36 -3.85 -4.42
N ASP A 137 -8.58 -4.71 -5.09
CA ASP A 137 -9.00 -5.40 -6.31
C ASP A 137 -9.89 -6.62 -6.03
N GLU A 138 -9.97 -7.06 -4.78
CA GLU A 138 -10.74 -8.23 -4.39
C GLU A 138 -12.24 -7.94 -4.39
N LYS A 139 -13.04 -8.96 -4.76
CA LYS A 139 -14.48 -8.79 -4.99
C LYS A 139 -15.34 -8.88 -3.74
N THR A 140 -14.81 -9.43 -2.66
CA THR A 140 -15.54 -9.65 -1.41
C THR A 140 -14.74 -9.11 -0.24
N GLU A 141 -15.43 -8.65 0.81
CA GLU A 141 -14.80 -8.16 2.03
C GLU A 141 -13.88 -9.21 2.67
N LEU A 142 -14.28 -10.49 2.65
CA LEU A 142 -13.45 -11.57 3.19
C LEU A 142 -12.19 -11.79 2.37
N ALA A 143 -12.24 -11.67 1.04
CA ALA A 143 -11.06 -11.78 0.19
C ALA A 143 -10.13 -10.56 0.37
N GLN A 144 -10.66 -9.36 0.56
CA GLN A 144 -9.89 -8.18 0.94
C GLN A 144 -9.20 -8.39 2.29
N TYR A 145 -9.95 -8.89 3.26
CA TYR A 145 -9.41 -9.17 4.59
C TYR A 145 -8.37 -10.29 4.60
N GLU A 146 -8.42 -11.24 3.65
CA GLU A 146 -7.43 -12.32 3.53
C GLU A 146 -6.00 -11.79 3.33
N TRP A 147 -5.83 -10.55 2.84
CA TRP A 147 -4.53 -9.91 2.70
C TRP A 147 -3.80 -9.73 4.03
N ILE A 148 -4.49 -9.77 5.17
CA ILE A 148 -3.88 -9.78 6.50
C ILE A 148 -2.88 -10.94 6.66
N LYS A 149 -3.07 -12.05 5.91
CA LYS A 149 -2.16 -13.20 5.91
C LYS A 149 -0.78 -12.85 5.35
N VAL A 150 -0.73 -11.94 4.39
CA VAL A 150 0.54 -11.44 3.82
C VAL A 150 1.33 -10.74 4.91
N TYR A 151 0.68 -9.87 5.67
CA TYR A 151 1.33 -9.16 6.78
C TYR A 151 1.70 -10.10 7.94
N GLY A 152 0.84 -11.06 8.27
CA GLY A 152 1.15 -12.08 9.27
C GLY A 152 2.45 -12.82 9.00
N VAL A 153 2.64 -13.26 7.75
CA VAL A 153 3.85 -13.95 7.31
C VAL A 153 5.06 -13.00 7.26
N LEU A 154 4.89 -11.77 6.74
CA LEU A 154 5.97 -10.80 6.62
C LEU A 154 6.57 -10.39 7.97
N PHE A 155 5.74 -10.29 8.98
CA PHE A 155 6.11 -9.79 10.30
C PHE A 155 6.20 -10.89 11.37
N GLY A 156 5.99 -12.16 10.99
CA GLY A 156 6.15 -13.31 11.90
C GLY A 156 5.07 -13.37 12.97
N CYS A 157 3.84 -12.98 12.66
CA CYS A 157 2.70 -13.04 13.57
C CYS A 157 1.56 -13.95 13.06
N GLU A 158 1.94 -15.07 12.44
CA GLU A 158 1.03 -16.01 11.78
C GLU A 158 -0.05 -16.54 12.73
N GLU A 159 0.30 -16.89 13.99
CA GLU A 159 -0.67 -17.42 14.95
C GLU A 159 -1.81 -16.43 15.26
N LYS A 160 -1.46 -15.12 15.35
CA LYS A 160 -2.47 -14.07 15.55
C LYS A 160 -3.32 -13.90 14.32
N MET A 161 -2.68 -13.82 13.16
CA MET A 161 -3.32 -13.68 11.87
C MET A 161 -4.31 -14.82 11.58
N ASP A 162 -3.91 -16.08 11.78
CA ASP A 162 -4.76 -17.25 11.56
C ASP A 162 -6.03 -17.15 12.39
N LYS A 163 -5.89 -16.82 13.68
CA LYS A 163 -7.03 -16.67 14.59
C LYS A 163 -7.99 -15.57 14.12
N MET A 164 -7.46 -14.41 13.74
CA MET A 164 -8.28 -13.28 13.27
C MET A 164 -9.00 -13.60 11.97
N PHE A 165 -8.32 -14.30 11.05
CA PHE A 165 -8.95 -14.72 9.80
C PHE A 165 -10.02 -15.79 10.01
N GLU A 166 -9.81 -16.75 10.92
CA GLU A 166 -10.83 -17.74 11.29
C GLU A 166 -12.08 -17.06 11.90
N GLU A 167 -11.89 -16.06 12.78
CA GLU A 167 -12.99 -15.27 13.33
C GLU A 167 -13.78 -14.54 12.23
N ALA A 168 -13.09 -13.93 11.26
CA ALA A 168 -13.73 -13.24 10.13
C ALA A 168 -14.50 -14.20 9.21
N VAL A 169 -13.99 -15.41 8.99
CA VAL A 169 -14.70 -16.47 8.22
C VAL A 169 -15.97 -16.90 8.92
N ASP A 170 -15.92 -17.09 10.23
CA ASP A 170 -17.08 -17.48 11.03
C ASP A 170 -18.15 -16.38 11.03
N GLU A 171 -17.76 -15.11 11.16
CA GLU A 171 -18.67 -13.98 11.08
C GLU A 171 -19.31 -13.81 9.69
N ALA A 172 -18.55 -14.07 8.64
CA ALA A 172 -19.08 -14.03 7.26
C ALA A 172 -20.03 -15.18 6.94
N GLY A 173 -20.17 -16.18 7.86
CA GLY A 173 -21.06 -17.32 7.68
C GLY A 173 -20.68 -18.26 6.54
N VAL A 174 -19.41 -18.26 6.16
CA VAL A 174 -18.84 -19.17 5.17
C VAL A 174 -18.58 -20.51 5.89
N GLN A 175 -19.60 -21.36 5.94
CA GLN A 175 -19.39 -22.75 6.37
C GLN A 175 -18.60 -23.46 5.26
N GLU A 176 -17.44 -23.97 5.58
CA GLU A 176 -16.75 -24.92 4.73
C GLU A 176 -17.71 -26.10 4.45
N ASN A 177 -18.13 -26.22 3.20
CA ASN A 177 -18.76 -27.45 2.74
C ASN A 177 -17.67 -28.52 2.73
N GLN A 178 -17.68 -29.36 3.74
CA GLN A 178 -16.92 -30.62 3.80
C GLN A 178 -17.42 -31.61 2.75
#